data_38895e7ae0dae975880608717a48bbac
#
_entry.id   38895e7ae0dae975880608717a48bbac
#
_cell.length_a   1.000
_cell.length_b   1.000
_cell.length_c   1.000
_cell.angle_alpha   90.00
_cell.angle_beta   90.00
_cell.angle_gamma   90.00
#
_symmetry.space_group_name_H-M   'P 1'
#
loop_
_entity.id
_entity.type
_entity.pdbx_description
1 polymer ?
#
loop_
_entity_poly.entity_id
_entity_poly.type
_entity_poly.pdbx_seq_one_letter_code
_entity_poly.pdbx_strand_id
1 'polypeptide(L)'
;MYLCKFDSAGKRTETILEGIHFTASEKEGKLSEGYVEVSDEDYLYYTNNKGDGANGTGYVRGTDGKPVSAPARVVTKEEKAATISSEYSAQIAELKDALATATLAGDTDLITSLKADYATTMAAYQAALKGAE
;
A
#
# COMPACT_ATOMS: atom_id res chain seq x y z
N MET A 1 20.43 21.25 -14.21
CA MET A 1 19.48 20.50 -15.03
C MET A 1 19.59 19.01 -14.69
N TYR A 2 18.46 18.35 -14.57
CA TYR A 2 18.36 16.91 -14.31
C TYR A 2 17.95 16.17 -15.57
N LEU A 3 18.57 15.02 -15.80
CA LEU A 3 18.09 14.02 -16.75
C LEU A 3 17.71 12.76 -15.98
N CYS A 4 16.53 12.24 -16.23
CA CYS A 4 15.99 11.09 -15.52
C CYS A 4 15.53 9.99 -16.47
N LYS A 5 15.61 8.76 -16.02
CA LYS A 5 14.93 7.62 -16.64
C LYS A 5 13.71 7.25 -15.84
N PHE A 6 12.71 6.77 -16.54
CA PHE A 6 11.45 6.30 -15.96
C PHE A 6 11.13 4.91 -16.50
N ASP A 7 10.50 4.10 -15.66
CA ASP A 7 10.01 2.79 -16.09
C ASP A 7 8.66 2.91 -16.83
N SER A 8 8.09 1.78 -17.23
CA SER A 8 6.81 1.74 -17.94
C SER A 8 5.62 2.29 -17.12
N ALA A 9 5.74 2.33 -15.80
CA ALA A 9 4.74 2.91 -14.91
C ALA A 9 4.97 4.40 -14.63
N GLY A 10 6.02 4.99 -15.23
CA GLY A 10 6.39 6.39 -15.02
C GLY A 10 7.18 6.64 -13.74
N LYS A 11 7.62 5.60 -13.04
CA LYS A 11 8.44 5.73 -11.84
C LYS A 11 9.89 6.05 -12.21
N ARG A 12 10.45 7.08 -11.54
CA ARG A 12 11.85 7.46 -11.75
C ARG A 12 12.79 6.35 -11.28
N THR A 13 13.67 5.90 -12.13
CA THR A 13 14.64 4.83 -11.85
C THR A 13 16.08 5.33 -11.75
N GLU A 14 16.44 6.34 -12.52
CA GLU A 14 17.79 6.92 -12.51
C GLU A 14 17.71 8.43 -12.64
N THR A 15 18.70 9.11 -12.08
CA THR A 15 18.89 10.57 -12.21
C THR A 15 20.36 10.86 -12.44
N ILE A 16 20.64 11.71 -13.44
CA ILE A 16 21.99 12.27 -13.67
C ILE A 16 21.89 13.79 -13.69
N LEU A 17 22.97 14.44 -13.28
CA LEU A 17 23.03 15.89 -13.12
C LEU A 17 24.12 16.46 -14.05
N GLU A 18 23.76 17.49 -14.81
CA GLU A 18 24.69 18.23 -15.63
C GLU A 18 25.79 18.88 -14.78
N GLY A 19 27.03 18.80 -15.27
CA GLY A 19 28.20 19.30 -14.54
C GLY A 19 28.80 18.31 -13.54
N ILE A 20 28.11 17.20 -13.25
CA ILE A 20 28.60 16.15 -12.35
C ILE A 20 28.71 14.82 -13.10
N HIS A 21 27.64 14.40 -13.76
CA HIS A 21 27.57 13.10 -14.42
C HIS A 21 27.71 13.18 -15.93
N PHE A 22 27.46 14.35 -16.52
CA PHE A 22 27.59 14.58 -17.96
C PHE A 22 27.83 16.08 -18.23
N THR A 23 28.36 16.39 -19.39
CA THR A 23 28.56 17.76 -19.85
C THR A 23 27.45 18.15 -20.84
N ALA A 24 27.32 19.46 -21.13
CA ALA A 24 26.34 19.94 -22.09
C ALA A 24 26.49 19.30 -23.47
N SER A 25 27.73 18.97 -23.88
CA SER A 25 28.01 18.31 -25.15
C SER A 25 27.59 16.84 -25.19
N GLU A 26 27.48 16.18 -24.03
CA GLU A 26 27.07 14.77 -23.91
C GLU A 26 25.58 14.61 -23.76
N LYS A 27 24.83 15.69 -23.55
CA LYS A 27 23.39 15.69 -23.32
C LYS A 27 22.60 14.91 -24.36
N GLU A 28 22.86 15.16 -25.68
CA GLU A 28 22.15 14.48 -26.76
C GLU A 28 22.36 12.96 -26.73
N GLY A 29 23.58 12.53 -26.42
CA GLY A 29 23.90 11.13 -26.23
C GLY A 29 23.09 10.51 -25.07
N LYS A 30 22.98 11.23 -23.98
CA LYS A 30 22.17 10.78 -22.81
C LYS A 30 20.69 10.70 -23.15
N LEU A 31 20.15 11.66 -23.87
CA LEU A 31 18.75 11.60 -24.33
C LEU A 31 18.52 10.38 -25.24
N SER A 32 19.50 10.03 -26.08
CA SER A 32 19.45 8.83 -26.94
C SER A 32 19.47 7.52 -26.13
N GLU A 33 20.06 7.55 -24.92
CA GLU A 33 20.10 6.41 -23.99
C GLU A 33 18.77 6.22 -23.23
N GLY A 34 17.79 7.08 -23.44
CA GLY A 34 16.48 7.00 -22.81
C GLY A 34 16.27 7.95 -21.61
N TYR A 35 17.23 8.83 -21.34
CA TYR A 35 17.03 9.89 -20.35
C TYR A 35 16.12 10.99 -20.91
N VAL A 36 15.35 11.63 -20.06
CA VAL A 36 14.51 12.79 -20.39
C VAL A 36 14.85 13.97 -19.48
N GLU A 37 14.69 15.18 -20.01
CA GLU A 37 14.89 16.38 -19.21
C GLU A 37 13.82 16.54 -18.15
N VAL A 38 14.25 16.87 -16.95
CA VAL A 38 13.35 17.16 -15.81
C VAL A 38 13.76 18.51 -15.25
N SER A 39 12.81 19.43 -15.12
CA SER A 39 13.05 20.74 -14.49
C SER A 39 13.39 20.55 -13.01
N ASP A 40 14.07 21.55 -12.44
CA ASP A 40 14.38 21.55 -11.01
C ASP A 40 13.11 21.46 -10.16
N GLU A 41 12.03 22.12 -10.58
CA GLU A 41 10.73 22.07 -9.92
C GLU A 41 10.11 20.68 -9.98
N ASP A 42 10.06 20.08 -11.17
CA ASP A 42 9.47 18.74 -11.36
C ASP A 42 10.27 17.67 -10.62
N TYR A 43 11.58 17.80 -10.55
CA TYR A 43 12.46 16.90 -9.80
C TYR A 43 12.09 16.82 -8.32
N LEU A 44 11.65 17.93 -7.73
CA LEU A 44 11.21 17.98 -6.32
C LEU A 44 9.98 17.09 -6.06
N TYR A 45 9.11 16.93 -7.05
CA TYR A 45 7.99 16.00 -6.94
C TYR A 45 8.47 14.55 -6.91
N TYR A 46 9.37 14.18 -7.81
CA TYR A 46 9.89 12.80 -7.89
C TYR A 46 10.76 12.39 -6.70
N THR A 47 11.27 13.33 -5.95
CA THR A 47 12.07 13.09 -4.72
C THR A 47 11.24 13.23 -3.44
N ASN A 48 9.93 13.38 -3.55
CA ASN A 48 8.97 13.55 -2.45
C ASN A 48 9.15 14.86 -1.65
N ASN A 49 9.92 15.81 -2.15
CA ASN A 49 10.08 17.14 -1.50
C ASN A 49 8.83 18.01 -1.60
N LYS A 50 7.89 17.66 -2.46
CA LYS A 50 6.57 18.28 -2.63
C LYS A 50 5.44 17.43 -2.05
N GLY A 51 5.77 16.47 -1.17
CA GLY A 51 4.83 15.54 -0.56
C GLY A 51 4.75 14.19 -1.26
N ASP A 52 3.83 13.36 -0.83
CA ASP A 52 3.69 11.97 -1.27
C ASP A 52 2.57 11.76 -2.30
N GLY A 53 2.01 12.83 -2.83
CA GLY A 53 0.92 12.76 -3.81
C GLY A 53 -0.45 12.48 -3.18
N ALA A 54 -1.49 12.41 -4.02
CA ALA A 54 -2.88 12.25 -3.58
C ALA A 54 -3.15 10.90 -2.89
N ASN A 55 -2.36 9.88 -3.20
CA ASN A 55 -2.54 8.52 -2.70
C ASN A 55 -1.48 8.07 -1.70
N GLY A 56 -0.56 8.97 -1.31
CA GLY A 56 0.55 8.64 -0.41
C GLY A 56 1.61 7.71 -1.02
N THR A 57 1.60 7.53 -2.34
CA THR A 57 2.48 6.62 -3.07
C THR A 57 3.56 7.34 -3.88
N GLY A 58 3.66 8.66 -3.72
CA GLY A 58 4.61 9.50 -4.42
C GLY A 58 4.10 9.99 -5.77
N TYR A 59 5.03 10.48 -6.61
CA TYR A 59 4.73 11.01 -7.93
C TYR A 59 5.43 10.20 -9.01
N VAL A 60 4.77 10.07 -10.14
CA VAL A 60 5.29 9.44 -11.35
C VAL A 60 5.15 10.39 -12.54
N ARG A 61 5.84 10.10 -13.65
CA ARG A 61 5.74 10.87 -14.86
C ARG A 61 4.43 10.54 -15.58
N GLY A 62 3.59 11.55 -15.81
CA GLY A 62 2.36 11.41 -16.57
C GLY A 62 2.58 11.36 -18.07
N THR A 63 1.51 11.14 -18.82
CA THR A 63 1.55 11.07 -20.29
C THR A 63 1.95 12.39 -20.96
N ASP A 64 1.73 13.51 -20.27
CA ASP A 64 2.15 14.85 -20.71
C ASP A 64 3.61 15.18 -20.32
N GLY A 65 4.31 14.27 -19.68
CA GLY A 65 5.68 14.45 -19.20
C GLY A 65 5.79 15.19 -17.87
N LYS A 66 4.68 15.51 -17.22
CA LYS A 66 4.63 16.22 -15.93
C LYS A 66 4.43 15.25 -14.77
N PRO A 67 4.88 15.63 -13.54
CA PRO A 67 4.60 14.82 -12.35
C PRO A 67 3.10 14.72 -12.09
N VAL A 68 2.65 13.50 -11.84
CA VAL A 68 1.28 13.22 -11.39
C VAL A 68 1.34 12.28 -10.18
N SER A 69 0.32 12.32 -9.34
CA SER A 69 0.25 11.39 -8.21
C SER A 69 0.23 9.95 -8.70
N ALA A 70 1.10 9.11 -8.13
CA ALA A 70 1.11 7.68 -8.45
C ALA A 70 -0.22 7.04 -8.05
N PRO A 71 -0.64 5.95 -8.74
CA PRO A 71 -1.87 5.23 -8.38
C PRO A 71 -1.81 4.73 -6.94
N ALA A 72 -2.98 4.60 -6.31
CA ALA A 72 -3.09 3.99 -4.99
C ALA A 72 -2.59 2.54 -5.04
N ARG A 73 -1.98 2.09 -3.95
CA ARG A 73 -1.54 0.71 -3.81
C ARG A 73 -2.75 -0.22 -3.88
N VAL A 74 -2.67 -1.22 -4.73
CA VAL A 74 -3.70 -2.26 -4.82
C VAL A 74 -3.46 -3.26 -3.69
N VAL A 75 -4.45 -3.42 -2.82
CA VAL A 75 -4.42 -4.41 -1.73
C VAL A 75 -4.74 -5.78 -2.33
N THR A 76 -3.85 -6.76 -2.12
CA THR A 76 -4.04 -8.12 -2.63
C THR A 76 -5.12 -8.87 -1.84
N LYS A 77 -5.63 -9.96 -2.39
CA LYS A 77 -6.58 -10.85 -1.71
C LYS A 77 -5.99 -11.41 -0.42
N GLU A 78 -4.71 -11.80 -0.46
CA GLU A 78 -3.96 -12.32 0.67
C GLU A 78 -3.84 -11.28 1.79
N GLU A 79 -3.58 -10.02 1.45
CA GLU A 79 -3.50 -8.91 2.41
C GLU A 79 -4.85 -8.62 3.05
N LYS A 80 -5.93 -8.64 2.27
CA LYS A 80 -7.30 -8.48 2.79
C LYS A 80 -7.66 -9.61 3.74
N ALA A 81 -7.35 -10.86 3.38
CA ALA A 81 -7.59 -12.02 4.22
C ALA A 81 -6.80 -11.95 5.54
N ALA A 82 -5.54 -11.52 5.49
CA ALA A 82 -4.71 -11.36 6.68
C ALA A 82 -5.27 -10.30 7.63
N THR A 83 -5.74 -9.17 7.10
CA THR A 83 -6.38 -8.11 7.89
C THR A 83 -7.66 -8.62 8.56
N ILE A 84 -8.51 -9.31 7.82
CA ILE A 84 -9.75 -9.91 8.33
C ILE A 84 -9.44 -10.94 9.42
N SER A 85 -8.48 -11.82 9.19
CA SER A 85 -8.05 -12.82 10.19
C SER A 85 -7.56 -12.14 11.47
N SER A 86 -6.79 -11.09 11.38
CA SER A 86 -6.29 -10.34 12.54
C SER A 86 -7.42 -9.71 13.34
N GLU A 87 -8.40 -9.11 12.66
CA GLU A 87 -9.57 -8.50 13.33
C GLU A 87 -10.43 -9.52 14.07
N TYR A 88 -10.72 -10.65 13.45
CA TYR A 88 -11.58 -11.68 14.04
C TYR A 88 -10.85 -12.56 15.07
N SER A 89 -9.53 -12.75 14.96
CA SER A 89 -8.75 -13.52 15.92
C SER A 89 -8.86 -12.99 17.34
N ALA A 90 -8.83 -11.67 17.51
CA ALA A 90 -8.98 -11.03 18.83
C ALA A 90 -10.35 -11.31 19.41
N GLN A 91 -11.42 -11.17 18.63
CA GLN A 91 -12.81 -11.45 19.05
C GLN A 91 -13.00 -12.91 19.44
N ILE A 92 -12.46 -13.84 18.65
CA ILE A 92 -12.54 -15.27 18.90
C ILE A 92 -11.80 -15.64 20.19
N ALA A 93 -10.61 -15.09 20.41
CA ALA A 93 -9.84 -15.31 21.65
C ALA A 93 -10.60 -14.82 22.88
N GLU A 94 -11.23 -13.65 22.80
CA GLU A 94 -12.05 -13.09 23.89
C GLU A 94 -13.24 -14.00 24.21
N LEU A 95 -13.93 -14.51 23.21
CA LEU A 95 -15.06 -15.43 23.37
C LEU A 95 -14.62 -16.77 24.00
N LYS A 96 -13.47 -17.30 23.60
CA LYS A 96 -12.90 -18.54 24.19
C LYS A 96 -12.54 -18.35 25.66
N ASP A 97 -11.94 -17.23 26.03
CA ASP A 97 -11.57 -16.90 27.38
C ASP A 97 -12.81 -16.74 28.25
N ALA A 98 -13.82 -16.02 27.76
CA ALA A 98 -15.10 -15.85 28.48
C ALA A 98 -15.82 -17.19 28.67
N LEU A 99 -15.80 -18.06 27.65
CA LEU A 99 -16.39 -19.39 27.73
C LEU A 99 -15.69 -20.27 28.78
N ALA A 100 -14.35 -20.24 28.83
CA ALA A 100 -13.58 -20.97 29.82
C ALA A 100 -13.95 -20.52 31.24
N THR A 101 -14.05 -19.22 31.47
CA THR A 101 -14.46 -18.64 32.78
C THR A 101 -15.87 -19.03 33.13
N ALA A 102 -16.83 -18.93 32.22
CA ALA A 102 -18.22 -19.30 32.43
C ALA A 102 -18.37 -20.81 32.74
N THR A 103 -17.58 -21.64 32.07
CA THR A 103 -17.56 -23.10 32.31
C THR A 103 -17.06 -23.43 33.71
N LEU A 104 -15.98 -22.76 34.15
CA LEU A 104 -15.47 -22.94 35.52
C LEU A 104 -16.48 -22.49 36.59
N ALA A 105 -17.21 -21.42 36.32
CA ALA A 105 -18.24 -20.90 37.21
C ALA A 105 -19.56 -21.70 37.16
N GLY A 106 -19.74 -22.58 36.21
CA GLY A 106 -20.97 -23.35 36.02
C GLY A 106 -22.17 -22.52 35.57
N ASP A 107 -21.93 -21.36 34.93
CA ASP A 107 -22.96 -20.46 34.43
C ASP A 107 -23.49 -20.94 33.07
N THR A 108 -24.50 -21.82 33.13
CA THR A 108 -25.06 -22.46 31.92
C THR A 108 -25.75 -21.50 30.96
N ASP A 109 -26.38 -20.44 31.48
CA ASP A 109 -27.04 -19.44 30.63
C ASP A 109 -25.99 -18.61 29.85
N LEU A 110 -24.91 -18.21 30.51
CA LEU A 110 -23.82 -17.49 29.89
C LEU A 110 -23.08 -18.37 28.86
N ILE A 111 -22.87 -19.65 29.20
CA ILE A 111 -22.28 -20.63 28.26
C ILE A 111 -23.09 -20.71 26.96
N THR A 112 -24.41 -20.82 27.08
CA THR A 112 -25.31 -20.86 25.91
C THR A 112 -25.22 -19.59 25.08
N SER A 113 -25.23 -18.43 25.73
CA SER A 113 -25.08 -17.12 25.07
C SER A 113 -23.75 -16.98 24.36
N LEU A 114 -22.63 -17.36 24.98
CA LEU A 114 -21.29 -17.29 24.41
C LEU A 114 -21.12 -18.23 23.22
N LYS A 115 -21.71 -19.42 23.27
CA LYS A 115 -21.71 -20.33 22.11
C LYS A 115 -22.46 -19.77 20.92
N ALA A 116 -23.58 -19.09 21.15
CA ALA A 116 -24.33 -18.40 20.11
C ALA A 116 -23.54 -17.24 19.52
N ASP A 117 -22.88 -16.45 20.36
CA ASP A 117 -22.01 -15.35 19.91
C ASP A 117 -20.81 -15.86 19.09
N TYR A 118 -20.21 -16.97 19.51
CA TYR A 118 -19.13 -17.62 18.76
C TYR A 118 -19.60 -18.07 17.38
N ALA A 119 -20.75 -18.71 17.29
CA ALA A 119 -21.31 -19.16 16.01
C ALA A 119 -21.59 -17.97 15.08
N THR A 120 -22.14 -16.87 15.62
CA THR A 120 -22.39 -15.63 14.87
C THR A 120 -21.07 -15.00 14.38
N THR A 121 -20.07 -14.93 15.24
CA THR A 121 -18.75 -14.38 14.91
C THR A 121 -18.06 -15.23 13.81
N MET A 122 -18.10 -16.55 13.92
CA MET A 122 -17.53 -17.44 12.90
C MET A 122 -18.24 -17.31 11.55
N ALA A 123 -19.56 -17.18 11.56
CA ALA A 123 -20.32 -16.94 10.31
C ALA A 123 -19.94 -15.61 9.67
N ALA A 124 -19.80 -14.54 10.45
CA ALA A 124 -19.37 -13.23 9.98
C ALA A 124 -17.93 -13.27 9.43
N TYR A 125 -17.03 -14.00 10.09
CA TYR A 125 -15.64 -14.19 9.65
C TYR A 125 -15.58 -14.90 8.30
N GLN A 126 -16.31 -15.99 8.14
CA GLN A 126 -16.41 -16.74 6.88
C GLN A 126 -16.96 -15.86 5.75
N ALA A 127 -18.01 -15.09 6.03
CA ALA A 127 -18.59 -14.16 5.05
C ALA A 127 -17.61 -13.06 4.64
N ALA A 128 -16.85 -12.51 5.59
CA ALA A 128 -15.83 -11.49 5.32
C ALA A 128 -14.70 -12.03 4.44
N LEU A 129 -14.21 -13.24 4.71
CA LEU A 129 -13.18 -13.90 3.90
C LEU A 129 -13.68 -14.16 2.47
N LYS A 130 -14.93 -14.57 2.32
CA LYS A 130 -15.53 -14.79 1.01
C LYS A 130 -15.67 -13.49 0.22
N GLY A 131 -16.02 -12.39 0.89
CA GLY A 131 -16.12 -11.07 0.26
C GLY A 131 -14.77 -10.47 -0.16
N ALA A 132 -13.65 -10.99 0.37
CA ALA A 132 -12.30 -10.56 0.03
C ALA A 132 -11.72 -11.28 -1.19
N GLU A 133 -12.36 -12.33 -1.69
CA GLU A 133 -11.95 -13.08 -2.88
C GLU A 133 -12.14 -12.30 -4.19
#